data_0bd67e137c7d489525d5c8f5fe1be400
#
_entry.id   0bd67e137c7d489525d5c8f5fe1be400
#
_cell.length_a   1.000
_cell.length_b   1.000
_cell.length_c   1.000
_cell.angle_alpha   90.00
_cell.angle_beta   90.00
_cell.angle_gamma   90.00
#
_symmetry.space_group_name_H-M   'P 1'
#
loop_
_entity.id
_entity.type
_entity.pdbx_description
1 polymer ?
#
loop_
_entity_poly.entity_id
_entity_poly.type
_entity_poly.pdbx_seq_one_letter_code
_entity_poly.pdbx_strand_id
1 'polypeptide(L)'
;MSSNLPYVIGHGTDVHRFDAARPCRLACLDWPGEAGLAGHSDGDAAAHAACDALLSAAGLGDLGSNYGTDRPEWAGASGTALLAETARRVRDAGWAVGNVSVQVIGNRPRLGARRAEAEAAMAACVGAPVRLSATTADGLGFTGRGEGLAATAVALLYQP
;
A
#
# COMPACT_ATOMS: atom_id res chain seq x y z
N MET A 1 -0.25 4.72 32.25
CA MET A 1 -1.41 5.54 31.85
C MET A 1 -1.82 5.13 30.45
N SER A 2 -2.94 4.47 30.34
CA SER A 2 -3.53 4.20 29.01
C SER A 2 -4.14 5.53 28.53
N SER A 3 -3.43 6.26 27.68
CA SER A 3 -4.03 7.40 26.97
C SER A 3 -4.98 6.81 25.94
N ASN A 4 -6.26 6.78 26.26
CA ASN A 4 -7.30 6.42 25.30
C ASN A 4 -7.44 7.58 24.30
N LEU A 5 -6.49 7.70 23.40
CA LEU A 5 -6.64 8.62 22.28
C LEU A 5 -7.75 8.11 21.39
N PRO A 6 -8.71 8.96 21.01
CA PRO A 6 -9.82 8.55 20.15
C PRO A 6 -9.39 8.26 18.71
N TYR A 7 -8.14 8.54 18.36
CA TYR A 7 -7.55 8.30 17.05
C TYR A 7 -6.06 7.95 17.16
N VAL A 8 -5.58 7.21 16.20
CA VAL A 8 -4.17 6.81 16.08
C VAL A 8 -3.71 6.95 14.62
N ILE A 9 -2.41 7.11 14.44
CA ILE A 9 -1.77 7.21 13.13
C ILE A 9 -0.80 6.05 12.98
N GLY A 10 -0.75 5.48 11.77
CA GLY A 10 0.26 4.52 11.36
C GLY A 10 0.95 4.96 10.08
N HIS A 11 2.18 4.50 9.91
CA HIS A 11 3.00 4.77 8.74
C HIS A 11 3.47 3.45 8.14
N GLY A 12 3.54 3.39 6.81
CA GLY A 12 4.06 2.25 6.06
C GLY A 12 4.93 2.70 4.91
N THR A 13 5.91 1.88 4.57
CA THR A 13 6.80 2.08 3.43
C THR A 13 7.02 0.74 2.74
N ASP A 14 6.99 0.74 1.42
CA ASP A 14 7.31 -0.44 0.63
C ASP A 14 8.17 -0.06 -0.57
N VAL A 15 9.08 -0.97 -0.95
CA VAL A 15 10.04 -0.77 -2.05
C VAL A 15 10.09 -2.03 -2.89
N HIS A 16 9.96 -1.88 -4.21
CA HIS A 16 10.06 -2.99 -5.14
C HIS A 16 10.96 -2.63 -6.32
N ARG A 17 11.78 -3.60 -6.74
CA ARG A 17 12.55 -3.57 -7.97
C ARG A 17 11.60 -3.77 -9.16
N PHE A 18 11.88 -3.13 -10.31
CA PHE A 18 11.20 -3.45 -11.55
C PHE A 18 11.58 -4.85 -12.06
N ASP A 19 10.61 -5.51 -12.64
CA ASP A 19 10.76 -6.79 -13.33
C ASP A 19 9.90 -6.76 -14.60
N ALA A 20 10.54 -6.57 -15.75
CA ALA A 20 9.87 -6.46 -17.04
C ALA A 20 9.14 -7.75 -17.48
N ALA A 21 9.46 -8.89 -16.87
CA ALA A 21 8.79 -10.16 -17.15
C ALA A 21 7.43 -10.31 -16.44
N ARG A 22 7.09 -9.39 -15.56
CA ARG A 22 5.86 -9.42 -14.77
C ARG A 22 4.88 -8.32 -15.22
N PRO A 23 3.56 -8.57 -15.14
CA PRO A 23 2.58 -7.51 -15.32
C PRO A 23 2.72 -6.47 -14.20
N CYS A 24 2.50 -5.19 -14.52
CA CYS A 24 2.55 -4.13 -13.54
C CYS A 24 1.20 -4.00 -12.82
N ARG A 25 1.25 -4.18 -11.50
CA ARG A 25 0.16 -3.89 -10.56
C ARG A 25 0.60 -2.78 -9.64
N LEU A 26 -0.19 -1.72 -9.55
CA LEU A 26 0.09 -0.60 -8.66
C LEU A 26 -1.21 0.12 -8.27
N ALA A 27 -1.37 0.42 -6.99
CA ALA A 27 -2.55 1.08 -6.45
C ALA A 27 -3.86 0.34 -6.80
N CYS A 28 -3.83 -0.98 -6.71
CA CYS A 28 -4.94 -1.89 -7.02
C CYS A 28 -5.41 -1.85 -8.48
N LEU A 29 -4.58 -1.36 -9.39
CA LEU A 29 -4.86 -1.31 -10.83
C LEU A 29 -3.83 -2.10 -11.63
N ASP A 30 -4.27 -2.60 -12.79
CA ASP A 30 -3.38 -3.08 -13.85
C ASP A 30 -2.85 -1.90 -14.67
N TRP A 31 -1.56 -1.96 -15.04
CA TRP A 31 -0.89 -0.95 -15.86
C TRP A 31 -0.30 -1.62 -17.11
N PRO A 32 -1.12 -1.85 -18.15
CA PRO A 32 -0.64 -2.47 -19.38
C PRO A 32 0.49 -1.66 -20.02
N GLY A 33 1.54 -2.35 -20.49
CA GLY A 33 2.67 -1.72 -21.13
C GLY A 33 3.73 -1.16 -20.18
N GLU A 34 3.51 -1.22 -18.88
CA GLU A 34 4.49 -0.82 -17.86
C GLU A 34 5.23 -2.04 -17.31
N ALA A 35 6.49 -1.85 -16.91
CA ALA A 35 7.25 -2.91 -16.25
C ALA A 35 6.62 -3.24 -14.90
N GLY A 36 6.50 -4.53 -14.60
CA GLY A 36 6.01 -5.03 -13.33
C GLY A 36 6.99 -4.84 -12.20
N LEU A 37 6.59 -5.26 -11.03
CA LEU A 37 7.37 -5.14 -9.80
C LEU A 37 7.64 -6.53 -9.23
N ALA A 38 8.89 -6.78 -8.83
CA ALA A 38 9.31 -8.04 -8.25
C ALA A 38 8.84 -8.16 -6.80
N GLY A 39 8.49 -9.37 -6.36
CA GLY A 39 8.09 -9.65 -4.99
C GLY A 39 7.33 -10.97 -4.84
N HIS A 40 7.01 -11.32 -3.60
CA HIS A 40 6.26 -12.54 -3.28
C HIS A 40 4.79 -12.48 -3.71
N SER A 41 4.24 -11.26 -3.73
CA SER A 41 2.89 -10.98 -4.17
C SER A 41 2.95 -10.38 -5.58
N ASP A 42 2.02 -9.53 -5.94
CA ASP A 42 2.00 -8.86 -7.25
C ASP A 42 2.93 -7.62 -7.33
N GLY A 43 3.64 -7.30 -6.24
CA GLY A 43 4.54 -6.17 -6.18
C GLY A 43 3.85 -4.81 -6.06
N ASP A 44 2.56 -4.77 -5.76
CA ASP A 44 1.81 -3.50 -5.60
C ASP A 44 2.29 -2.73 -4.36
N ALA A 45 3.33 -1.91 -4.56
CA ALA A 45 3.95 -1.16 -3.48
C ALA A 45 3.00 -0.18 -2.79
N ALA A 46 2.06 0.41 -3.51
CA ALA A 46 1.08 1.34 -2.94
C ALA A 46 0.12 0.60 -1.99
N ALA A 47 -0.40 -0.54 -2.40
CA ALA A 47 -1.26 -1.38 -1.55
C ALA A 47 -0.49 -1.92 -0.34
N HIS A 48 0.75 -2.36 -0.51
CA HIS A 48 1.57 -2.88 0.59
C HIS A 48 1.92 -1.80 1.61
N ALA A 49 2.29 -0.60 1.18
CA ALA A 49 2.54 0.53 2.07
C ALA A 49 1.27 0.90 2.87
N ALA A 50 0.11 0.88 2.22
CA ALA A 50 -1.17 1.12 2.89
C ALA A 50 -1.49 0.03 3.92
N CYS A 51 -1.22 -1.25 3.62
CA CYS A 51 -1.35 -2.34 4.59
C CYS A 51 -0.48 -2.10 5.83
N ASP A 52 0.79 -1.77 5.65
CA ASP A 52 1.70 -1.51 6.76
C ASP A 52 1.23 -0.32 7.61
N ALA A 53 0.78 0.76 6.98
CA ALA A 53 0.26 1.92 7.70
C ALA A 53 -0.97 1.54 8.56
N LEU A 54 -1.90 0.78 8.01
CA LEU A 54 -3.10 0.32 8.71
C LEU A 54 -2.77 -0.63 9.86
N LEU A 55 -1.90 -1.62 9.63
CA LEU A 55 -1.47 -2.57 10.66
C LEU A 55 -0.72 -1.88 11.79
N SER A 56 0.20 -0.99 11.45
CA SER A 56 0.97 -0.20 12.42
C SER A 56 0.05 0.64 13.30
N ALA A 57 -0.90 1.36 12.71
CA ALA A 57 -1.85 2.18 13.45
C ALA A 57 -2.71 1.36 14.43
N ALA A 58 -3.14 0.18 14.02
CA ALA A 58 -3.98 -0.70 14.82
C ALA A 58 -3.21 -1.52 15.88
N GLY A 59 -1.87 -1.45 15.87
CA GLY A 59 -1.04 -2.27 16.76
C GLY A 59 -1.00 -3.75 16.38
N LEU A 60 -1.23 -4.06 15.09
CA LEU A 60 -1.28 -5.43 14.56
C LEU A 60 0.02 -5.88 13.88
N GLY A 61 1.11 -5.16 14.08
CA GLY A 61 2.40 -5.48 13.49
C GLY A 61 2.59 -4.89 12.10
N ASP A 62 3.07 -5.68 11.17
CA ASP A 62 3.42 -5.27 9.82
C ASP A 62 3.00 -6.31 8.78
N LEU A 63 3.26 -6.02 7.51
CA LEU A 63 2.93 -6.91 6.40
C LEU A 63 3.62 -8.26 6.55
N GLY A 64 4.92 -8.26 6.89
CA GLY A 64 5.72 -9.49 7.02
C GLY A 64 5.22 -10.40 8.14
N SER A 65 4.84 -9.87 9.29
CA SER A 65 4.34 -10.67 10.41
C SER A 65 2.92 -11.22 10.16
N ASN A 66 2.15 -10.58 9.30
CA ASN A 66 0.78 -11.00 8.98
C ASN A 66 0.69 -11.90 7.73
N TYR A 67 1.49 -11.62 6.70
CA TYR A 67 1.38 -12.23 5.37
C TYR A 67 2.73 -12.72 4.81
N GLY A 68 3.74 -12.90 5.67
CA GLY A 68 5.08 -13.27 5.26
C GLY A 68 5.21 -14.68 4.67
N THR A 69 6.43 -15.04 4.32
CA THR A 69 6.75 -16.30 3.63
C THR A 69 6.42 -17.56 4.43
N ASP A 70 6.23 -17.43 5.74
CA ASP A 70 5.77 -18.49 6.65
C ASP A 70 4.24 -18.64 6.69
N ARG A 71 3.51 -17.88 5.87
CA ARG A 71 2.05 -17.87 5.77
C ARG A 71 1.62 -18.35 4.37
N PRO A 72 1.63 -19.68 4.11
CA PRO A 72 1.35 -20.21 2.78
C PRO A 72 -0.03 -19.86 2.25
N GLU A 73 -1.01 -19.60 3.11
CA GLU A 73 -2.35 -19.17 2.74
C GLU A 73 -2.37 -17.82 2.01
N TRP A 74 -1.33 -17.02 2.15
CA TRP A 74 -1.19 -15.70 1.50
C TRP A 74 -0.18 -15.70 0.35
N ALA A 75 0.40 -16.86 0.05
CA ALA A 75 1.36 -16.98 -1.06
C ALA A 75 0.71 -16.54 -2.38
N GLY A 76 1.35 -15.59 -3.07
CA GLY A 76 0.84 -15.06 -4.33
C GLY A 76 -0.40 -14.18 -4.24
N ALA A 77 -0.85 -13.83 -3.04
CA ALA A 77 -2.00 -12.94 -2.86
C ALA A 77 -1.75 -11.58 -3.52
N SER A 78 -2.78 -11.04 -4.19
CA SER A 78 -2.69 -9.70 -4.77
C SER A 78 -2.65 -8.61 -3.70
N GLY A 79 -2.07 -7.46 -4.02
CA GLY A 79 -2.11 -6.28 -3.15
C GLY A 79 -3.54 -5.87 -2.81
N THR A 80 -4.46 -6.00 -3.75
CA THR A 80 -5.90 -5.77 -3.55
C THR A 80 -6.46 -6.69 -2.46
N ALA A 81 -6.16 -7.99 -2.52
CA ALA A 81 -6.63 -8.96 -1.52
C ALA A 81 -6.02 -8.68 -0.14
N LEU A 82 -4.72 -8.39 -0.09
CA LEU A 82 -4.03 -8.07 1.16
C LEU A 82 -4.58 -6.79 1.79
N LEU A 83 -4.85 -5.76 1.00
CA LEU A 83 -5.39 -4.50 1.49
C LEU A 83 -6.81 -4.66 2.05
N ALA A 84 -7.67 -5.41 1.36
CA ALA A 84 -9.04 -5.70 1.82
C ALA A 84 -9.03 -6.50 3.13
N GLU A 85 -8.18 -7.53 3.22
CA GLU A 85 -8.03 -8.33 4.44
C GLU A 85 -7.47 -7.51 5.60
N THR A 86 -6.47 -6.66 5.33
CA THR A 86 -5.91 -5.77 6.35
C THR A 86 -6.97 -4.84 6.91
N ALA A 87 -7.78 -4.21 6.05
CA ALA A 87 -8.88 -3.36 6.49
C ALA A 87 -9.91 -4.12 7.35
N ARG A 88 -10.19 -5.39 6.99
CA ARG A 88 -11.06 -6.26 7.79
C ARG A 88 -10.48 -6.50 9.19
N ARG A 89 -9.18 -6.84 9.28
CA ARG A 89 -8.50 -7.08 10.57
C ARG A 89 -8.48 -5.83 11.46
N VAL A 90 -8.28 -4.67 10.87
CA VAL A 90 -8.33 -3.38 11.59
C VAL A 90 -9.71 -3.15 12.20
N ARG A 91 -10.78 -3.41 11.43
CA ARG A 91 -12.16 -3.32 11.95
C ARG A 91 -12.42 -4.33 13.06
N ASP A 92 -11.99 -5.57 12.90
CA ASP A 92 -12.15 -6.62 13.91
C ASP A 92 -11.40 -6.28 15.21
N ALA A 93 -10.33 -5.49 15.12
CA ALA A 93 -9.61 -4.97 16.29
C ALA A 93 -10.30 -3.76 16.96
N GLY A 94 -11.47 -3.36 16.48
CA GLY A 94 -12.26 -2.28 17.06
C GLY A 94 -11.96 -0.88 16.55
N TRP A 95 -11.26 -0.77 15.43
CA TRP A 95 -10.93 0.50 14.81
C TRP A 95 -11.75 0.76 13.55
N ALA A 96 -12.06 2.02 13.31
CA ALA A 96 -12.57 2.50 12.02
C ALA A 96 -11.44 3.25 11.29
N VAL A 97 -11.44 3.14 9.96
CA VAL A 97 -10.48 3.88 9.13
C VAL A 97 -11.04 5.26 8.82
N GLY A 98 -10.32 6.30 9.18
CA GLY A 98 -10.65 7.68 8.80
C GLY A 98 -10.28 7.97 7.35
N ASN A 99 -9.02 7.78 7.03
CA ASN A 99 -8.50 7.83 5.66
C ASN A 99 -7.10 7.20 5.57
N VAL A 100 -6.67 6.97 4.34
CA VAL A 100 -5.29 6.59 4.03
C VAL A 100 -4.74 7.56 2.98
N SER A 101 -3.52 8.04 3.18
CA SER A 101 -2.79 8.85 2.21
C SER A 101 -1.56 8.07 1.75
N VAL A 102 -1.40 7.90 0.45
CA VAL A 102 -0.29 7.14 -0.16
C VAL A 102 0.47 8.04 -1.12
N GLN A 103 1.78 8.01 -1.06
CA GLN A 103 2.64 8.64 -2.06
C GLN A 103 3.54 7.60 -2.72
N VAL A 104 3.56 7.57 -4.04
CA VAL A 104 4.48 6.75 -4.84
C VAL A 104 5.65 7.61 -5.30
N ILE A 105 6.85 7.09 -5.14
CA ILE A 105 8.10 7.73 -5.54
C ILE A 105 8.72 6.90 -6.66
N GLY A 106 8.79 7.43 -7.86
CA GLY A 106 9.34 6.73 -9.01
C GLY A 106 9.05 7.43 -10.33
N ASN A 107 9.68 6.94 -11.40
CA ASN A 107 9.54 7.53 -12.71
C ASN A 107 8.31 7.02 -13.47
N ARG A 108 7.93 5.76 -13.24
CA ARG A 108 6.86 5.03 -13.93
C ARG A 108 6.18 4.05 -12.99
N PRO A 109 4.88 3.67 -13.22
CA PRO A 109 3.96 4.31 -14.16
C PRO A 109 3.58 5.73 -13.72
N ARG A 110 3.06 6.53 -14.66
CA ARG A 110 2.60 7.90 -14.36
C ARG A 110 1.18 7.87 -13.79
N LEU A 111 1.07 7.97 -12.49
CA LEU A 111 -0.21 7.84 -11.77
C LEU A 111 -1.22 8.95 -12.07
N GLY A 112 -0.75 10.14 -12.46
CA GLY A 112 -1.62 11.32 -12.59
C GLY A 112 -2.83 11.12 -13.48
N ALA A 113 -2.67 10.44 -14.62
CA ALA A 113 -3.75 10.21 -15.57
C ALA A 113 -4.86 9.28 -15.03
N ARG A 114 -4.52 8.41 -14.07
CA ARG A 114 -5.45 7.42 -13.51
C ARG A 114 -5.64 7.57 -11.99
N ARG A 115 -5.27 8.73 -11.44
CA ARG A 115 -5.31 8.96 -9.99
C ARG A 115 -6.69 8.70 -9.38
N ALA A 116 -7.74 9.27 -9.96
CA ALA A 116 -9.10 9.11 -9.45
C ALA A 116 -9.55 7.64 -9.48
N GLU A 117 -9.21 6.90 -10.53
CA GLU A 117 -9.50 5.47 -10.67
C GLU A 117 -8.75 4.66 -9.60
N ALA A 118 -7.46 4.97 -9.40
CA ALA A 118 -6.64 4.30 -8.39
C ALA A 118 -7.12 4.58 -6.97
N GLU A 119 -7.45 5.82 -6.65
CA GLU A 119 -8.03 6.19 -5.35
C GLU A 119 -9.34 5.45 -5.09
N ALA A 120 -10.21 5.34 -6.10
CA ALA A 120 -11.47 4.61 -5.99
C ALA A 120 -11.24 3.10 -5.77
N ALA A 121 -10.29 2.50 -6.50
CA ALA A 121 -9.96 1.08 -6.35
C ALA A 121 -9.41 0.75 -4.95
N MET A 122 -8.50 1.57 -4.45
CA MET A 122 -7.96 1.41 -3.10
C MET A 122 -9.02 1.69 -2.03
N ALA A 123 -9.84 2.71 -2.19
CA ALA A 123 -10.93 3.03 -1.27
C ALA A 123 -11.96 1.90 -1.16
N ALA A 124 -12.25 1.21 -2.26
CA ALA A 124 -13.13 0.04 -2.25
C ALA A 124 -12.58 -1.10 -1.38
N CYS A 125 -11.26 -1.29 -1.36
CA CYS A 125 -10.62 -2.29 -0.48
C CYS A 125 -10.65 -1.86 0.99
N VAL A 126 -10.36 -0.59 1.25
CA VAL A 126 -10.20 -0.05 2.61
C VAL A 126 -11.55 0.23 3.29
N GLY A 127 -12.56 0.60 2.51
CA GLY A 127 -13.86 1.04 3.04
C GLY A 127 -13.84 2.46 3.61
N ALA A 128 -12.87 3.29 3.17
CA ALA A 128 -12.69 4.68 3.59
C ALA A 128 -11.95 5.46 2.49
N PRO A 129 -11.94 6.79 2.54
CA PRO A 129 -11.22 7.58 1.54
C PRO A 129 -9.73 7.25 1.48
N VAL A 130 -9.21 7.08 0.27
CA VAL A 130 -7.78 6.95 0.00
C VAL A 130 -7.36 8.10 -0.91
N ARG A 131 -6.26 8.75 -0.55
CA ARG A 131 -5.62 9.79 -1.37
C ARG A 131 -4.30 9.28 -1.90
N LEU A 132 -4.05 9.55 -3.16
CA LEU A 132 -2.86 9.09 -3.85
C LEU A 132 -2.12 10.27 -4.48
N SER A 133 -0.83 10.36 -4.25
CA SER A 133 0.07 11.29 -4.89
C SER A 133 1.28 10.55 -5.46
N ALA A 134 1.99 11.20 -6.36
CA ALA A 134 3.21 10.68 -6.94
C ALA A 134 4.26 11.77 -7.06
N THR A 135 5.52 11.39 -6.94
CA THR A 135 6.66 12.28 -7.14
C THR A 135 7.82 11.51 -7.76
N THR A 136 8.78 12.23 -8.33
CA THR A 136 10.07 11.68 -8.76
C THR A 136 11.16 12.09 -7.79
N ALA A 137 12.33 11.48 -7.92
CA ALA A 137 13.53 11.81 -7.15
C ALA A 137 14.55 12.64 -7.96
N ASP A 138 14.12 13.29 -9.04
CA ASP A 138 14.96 14.10 -9.92
C ASP A 138 16.24 13.37 -10.42
N GLY A 139 16.10 12.09 -10.76
CA GLY A 139 17.20 11.25 -11.21
C GLY A 139 18.10 10.71 -10.10
N LEU A 140 17.82 11.03 -8.84
CA LEU A 140 18.63 10.59 -7.71
C LEU A 140 18.16 9.22 -7.16
N GLY A 141 19.14 8.43 -6.73
CA GLY A 141 18.89 7.14 -6.07
C GLY A 141 18.28 6.09 -6.99
N PHE A 142 17.88 4.96 -6.40
CA PHE A 142 17.34 3.83 -7.15
C PHE A 142 16.03 4.16 -7.86
N THR A 143 15.19 4.99 -7.27
CA THR A 143 13.94 5.43 -7.90
C THR A 143 14.21 6.37 -9.06
N GLY A 144 15.16 7.29 -8.90
CA GLY A 144 15.55 8.23 -9.96
C GLY A 144 16.26 7.56 -11.12
N ARG A 145 17.03 6.49 -10.87
CA ARG A 145 17.70 5.69 -11.90
C ARG A 145 16.77 4.68 -12.58
N GLY A 146 15.51 4.56 -12.13
CA GLY A 146 14.55 3.62 -12.73
C GLY A 146 14.81 2.16 -12.37
N GLU A 147 15.47 1.87 -11.27
CA GLU A 147 15.72 0.50 -10.80
C GLU A 147 14.49 -0.10 -10.09
N GLY A 148 13.66 0.74 -9.55
CA GLY A 148 12.46 0.36 -8.82
C GLY A 148 11.64 1.57 -8.44
N LEU A 149 10.64 1.35 -7.62
CA LEU A 149 9.85 2.41 -7.01
C LEU A 149 9.65 2.18 -5.52
N ALA A 150 9.29 3.23 -4.82
CA ALA A 150 8.92 3.20 -3.41
C ALA A 150 7.53 3.78 -3.24
N ALA A 151 6.86 3.36 -2.17
CA ALA A 151 5.62 3.98 -1.73
C ALA A 151 5.68 4.21 -0.23
N THR A 152 5.11 5.32 0.21
CA THR A 152 4.88 5.62 1.61
C THR A 152 3.40 5.84 1.85
N ALA A 153 2.92 5.46 3.02
CA ALA A 153 1.53 5.65 3.38
C ALA A 153 1.38 6.10 4.83
N VAL A 154 0.34 6.87 5.08
CA VAL A 154 -0.10 7.23 6.43
C VAL A 154 -1.57 6.87 6.54
N ALA A 155 -1.95 6.20 7.61
CA ALA A 155 -3.34 5.87 7.93
C ALA A 155 -3.76 6.57 9.22
N LEU A 156 -4.97 7.09 9.21
CA LEU A 156 -5.65 7.59 10.40
C LEU A 156 -6.76 6.60 10.76
N LEU A 157 -6.71 6.06 11.97
CA LEU A 157 -7.77 5.25 12.54
C LEU A 157 -8.42 5.99 13.71
N TYR A 158 -9.68 5.65 13.99
CA TYR A 158 -10.39 6.19 15.13
C TYR A 158 -11.27 5.12 15.78
N GLN A 159 -11.62 5.32 17.03
CA GLN A 159 -12.61 4.50 17.73
C GLN A 159 -14.00 5.00 17.37
N PRO A 160 -14.86 4.17 16.77
CA PRO A 160 -16.22 4.57 16.38
C PRO A 160 -17.14 4.75 17.59
#